data_2752663f26cddf52215e2f4604ad461e
#
_entry.id   2752663f26cddf52215e2f4604ad461e
#
_cell.length_a   1.000
_cell.length_b   1.000
_cell.length_c   1.000
_cell.angle_alpha   90.00
_cell.angle_beta   90.00
_cell.angle_gamma   90.00
#
_symmetry.space_group_name_H-M   'P 1'
#
loop_
_entity.id
_entity.type
_entity.pdbx_description
1 polymer ?
#
loop_
_entity_poly.entity_id
_entity_poly.type
_entity_poly.pdbx_seq_one_letter_code
_entity_poly.pdbx_strand_id
1 'polypeptide(L)'
;GLVNNAGGQFPADLENISPNGFLAVVRTNLLGGFIVSKAVFLKSMKEHGGAIVNITADNFGGMPRMAHSGASRAGMENLTQTAAVEWAYAGVRLNAVAPGYLGSSGLDTYEDPEMVECIPHFPESVPLNRVGTESEVSSAVCYLLSDGASYINGVTLKVDGGSSLCLSSPLGRKIKRAQRNNEAYNGFHRATFPKVLQKD
;
A
#
# COMPACT_ATOMS: atom_id res chain seq x y z
N GLY A 1 -18.51 -5.74 -0.89
CA GLY A 1 -17.17 -5.22 -1.10
C GLY A 1 -16.09 -6.27 -0.93
N LEU A 2 -14.94 -6.05 -1.55
CA LEU A 2 -13.75 -6.89 -1.40
C LEU A 2 -12.53 -6.00 -1.12
N VAL A 3 -11.67 -6.43 -0.19
CA VAL A 3 -10.35 -5.83 0.02
C VAL A 3 -9.28 -6.91 -0.21
N ASN A 4 -8.45 -6.72 -1.21
CA ASN A 4 -7.25 -7.53 -1.43
C ASN A 4 -6.08 -6.90 -0.66
N ASN A 5 -5.89 -7.33 0.57
CA ASN A 5 -4.84 -6.85 1.46
C ASN A 5 -3.70 -7.84 1.63
N ALA A 6 -3.96 -9.14 1.45
CA ALA A 6 -2.94 -10.17 1.63
C ALA A 6 -1.71 -9.90 0.75
N GLY A 7 -0.55 -9.85 1.38
CA GLY A 7 0.70 -9.56 0.68
C GLY A 7 1.89 -9.71 1.61
N GLY A 8 3.08 -9.77 1.02
CA GLY A 8 4.33 -9.89 1.75
C GLY A 8 5.53 -9.53 0.88
N GLN A 9 6.66 -9.37 1.52
CA GLN A 9 7.92 -9.02 0.90
C GLN A 9 9.08 -9.34 1.84
N PHE A 10 10.28 -9.34 1.32
CA PHE A 10 11.51 -9.44 2.10
C PHE A 10 12.58 -8.53 1.48
N PRO A 11 13.45 -7.89 2.28
CA PRO A 11 14.53 -7.07 1.74
C PRO A 11 15.65 -7.95 1.17
N ALA A 12 16.10 -7.65 -0.06
CA ALA A 12 17.28 -8.23 -0.67
C ALA A 12 17.71 -7.36 -1.85
N ASP A 13 19.00 -7.26 -2.09
CA ASP A 13 19.52 -6.63 -3.29
C ASP A 13 19.06 -7.37 -4.54
N LEU A 14 18.83 -6.65 -5.63
CA LEU A 14 18.21 -7.18 -6.84
C LEU A 14 18.93 -8.45 -7.36
N GLU A 15 20.24 -8.46 -7.37
CA GLU A 15 21.07 -9.59 -7.79
C GLU A 15 20.97 -10.80 -6.86
N ASN A 16 20.55 -10.60 -5.62
CA ASN A 16 20.42 -11.66 -4.61
C ASN A 16 18.99 -12.24 -4.54
N ILE A 17 18.02 -11.65 -5.24
CA ILE A 17 16.67 -12.20 -5.30
C ILE A 17 16.63 -13.40 -6.23
N SER A 18 16.43 -14.60 -5.68
CA SER A 18 16.28 -15.80 -6.51
C SER A 18 14.97 -15.76 -7.33
N PRO A 19 14.93 -16.43 -8.51
CA PRO A 19 13.69 -16.54 -9.29
C PRO A 19 12.50 -17.08 -8.48
N ASN A 20 12.74 -18.06 -7.60
CA ASN A 20 11.70 -18.61 -6.73
C ASN A 20 11.22 -17.61 -5.68
N GLY A 21 12.13 -16.85 -5.08
CA GLY A 21 11.80 -15.76 -4.14
C GLY A 21 10.99 -14.65 -4.83
N PHE A 22 11.40 -14.26 -6.04
CA PHE A 22 10.66 -13.30 -6.85
C PHE A 22 9.24 -13.80 -7.12
N LEU A 23 9.10 -15.03 -7.60
CA LEU A 23 7.80 -15.62 -7.91
C LEU A 23 6.92 -15.83 -6.67
N ALA A 24 7.49 -16.12 -5.51
CA ALA A 24 6.72 -16.26 -4.26
C ALA A 24 5.98 -14.95 -3.93
N VAL A 25 6.67 -13.81 -4.02
CA VAL A 25 6.07 -12.50 -3.77
C VAL A 25 5.05 -12.12 -4.85
N VAL A 26 5.36 -12.35 -6.14
CA VAL A 26 4.42 -12.09 -7.24
C VAL A 26 3.16 -12.94 -7.12
N ARG A 27 3.30 -14.22 -6.74
CA ARG A 27 2.14 -15.12 -6.52
C ARG A 27 1.23 -14.59 -5.42
N THR A 28 1.77 -14.10 -4.32
CA THR A 28 0.96 -13.58 -3.22
C THR A 28 0.37 -12.21 -3.57
N ASN A 29 1.20 -11.25 -3.97
CA ASN A 29 0.81 -9.85 -4.08
C ASN A 29 0.01 -9.53 -5.35
N LEU A 30 0.20 -10.29 -6.43
CA LEU A 30 -0.46 -10.03 -7.72
C LEU A 30 -1.42 -11.15 -8.10
N LEU A 31 -0.91 -12.39 -8.26
CA LEU A 31 -1.75 -13.50 -8.71
C LEU A 31 -2.85 -13.83 -7.70
N GLY A 32 -2.56 -13.78 -6.39
CA GLY A 32 -3.56 -13.98 -5.34
C GLY A 32 -4.71 -12.99 -5.43
N GLY A 33 -4.42 -11.71 -5.56
CA GLY A 33 -5.43 -10.65 -5.72
C GLY A 33 -6.26 -10.83 -7.00
N PHE A 34 -5.63 -11.22 -8.11
CA PHE A 34 -6.33 -11.55 -9.35
C PHE A 34 -7.31 -12.71 -9.17
N ILE A 35 -6.85 -13.82 -8.59
CA ILE A 35 -7.68 -15.02 -8.39
C ILE A 35 -8.90 -14.70 -7.52
N VAL A 36 -8.70 -14.00 -6.39
CA VAL A 36 -9.78 -13.66 -5.46
C VAL A 36 -10.76 -12.67 -6.11
N SER A 37 -10.27 -11.62 -6.77
CA SER A 37 -11.11 -10.65 -7.48
C SER A 37 -11.98 -11.31 -8.54
N LYS A 38 -11.37 -12.17 -9.38
CA LYS A 38 -12.09 -12.92 -10.41
C LYS A 38 -13.14 -13.84 -9.81
N ALA A 39 -12.82 -14.55 -8.73
CA ALA A 39 -13.77 -15.46 -8.08
C ALA A 39 -14.97 -14.71 -7.49
N VAL A 40 -14.75 -13.60 -6.79
CA VAL A 40 -15.81 -12.76 -6.20
C VAL A 40 -16.64 -12.11 -7.30
N PHE A 41 -16.01 -11.61 -8.36
CA PHE A 41 -16.73 -11.06 -9.51
C PHE A 41 -17.68 -12.08 -10.13
N LEU A 42 -17.19 -13.27 -10.48
CA LEU A 42 -18.00 -14.29 -11.14
C LEU A 42 -19.10 -14.87 -10.25
N LYS A 43 -18.86 -14.95 -8.93
CA LYS A 43 -19.83 -15.57 -8.00
C LYS A 43 -20.89 -14.61 -7.48
N SER A 44 -20.65 -13.30 -7.54
CA SER A 44 -21.56 -12.33 -6.92
C SER A 44 -21.59 -10.99 -7.65
N MET A 45 -20.48 -10.32 -7.82
CA MET A 45 -20.46 -8.92 -8.26
C MET A 45 -20.93 -8.73 -9.70
N LYS A 46 -20.82 -9.75 -10.55
CA LYS A 46 -21.32 -9.69 -11.92
C LYS A 46 -22.84 -9.44 -12.00
N GLU A 47 -23.57 -9.91 -11.00
CA GLU A 47 -25.05 -9.77 -10.92
C GLU A 47 -25.47 -8.62 -10.00
N HIS A 48 -24.69 -8.35 -8.94
CA HIS A 48 -25.11 -7.45 -7.87
C HIS A 48 -24.33 -6.14 -7.82
N GLY A 49 -23.29 -5.98 -8.66
CA GLY A 49 -22.37 -4.87 -8.55
C GLY A 49 -21.48 -4.96 -7.31
N GLY A 50 -20.76 -3.88 -7.01
CA GLY A 50 -19.94 -3.79 -5.80
C GLY A 50 -18.69 -2.94 -5.96
N ALA A 51 -17.82 -3.01 -4.96
CA ALA A 51 -16.55 -2.30 -4.97
C ALA A 51 -15.41 -3.19 -4.50
N ILE A 52 -14.27 -3.09 -5.17
CA ILE A 52 -13.03 -3.80 -4.84
C ILE A 52 -11.94 -2.77 -4.55
N VAL A 53 -11.20 -2.96 -3.47
CA VAL A 53 -10.02 -2.16 -3.13
C VAL A 53 -8.81 -3.06 -3.03
N ASN A 54 -7.79 -2.78 -3.84
CA ASN A 54 -6.52 -3.48 -3.83
C ASN A 54 -5.50 -2.68 -3.02
N ILE A 55 -4.87 -3.28 -2.02
CA ILE A 55 -3.78 -2.65 -1.31
C ILE A 55 -2.48 -2.88 -2.08
N THR A 56 -1.86 -1.78 -2.50
CA THR A 56 -0.56 -1.77 -3.15
C THR A 56 0.52 -1.24 -2.22
N ALA A 57 1.43 -0.43 -2.69
CA ALA A 57 2.43 0.28 -1.87
C ALA A 57 2.93 1.51 -2.64
N ASP A 58 3.67 2.38 -1.96
CA ASP A 58 4.45 3.42 -2.62
C ASP A 58 5.58 2.78 -3.44
N ASN A 59 5.33 2.59 -4.74
CA ASN A 59 6.27 2.01 -5.70
C ASN A 59 6.68 2.99 -6.82
N PHE A 60 6.23 4.24 -6.75
CA PHE A 60 6.30 5.21 -7.84
C PHE A 60 7.71 5.67 -8.20
N GLY A 61 8.65 5.53 -7.28
CA GLY A 61 10.08 5.79 -7.51
C GLY A 61 10.93 4.52 -7.66
N GLY A 62 10.27 3.36 -7.81
CA GLY A 62 10.88 2.04 -7.64
C GLY A 62 10.91 1.62 -6.17
N MET A 63 11.25 0.36 -5.92
CA MET A 63 11.39 -0.18 -4.55
C MET A 63 12.76 -0.85 -4.40
N PRO A 64 13.84 -0.08 -4.17
CA PRO A 64 15.16 -0.63 -3.90
C PRO A 64 15.12 -1.68 -2.80
N ARG A 65 15.85 -2.79 -2.97
CA ARG A 65 15.87 -3.98 -2.11
C ARG A 65 14.55 -4.76 -2.02
N MET A 66 13.50 -4.33 -2.76
CA MET A 66 12.19 -5.01 -2.78
C MET A 66 11.63 -5.09 -4.21
N ALA A 67 12.47 -5.39 -5.20
CA ALA A 67 12.11 -5.38 -6.61
C ALA A 67 10.91 -6.27 -6.96
N HIS A 68 10.79 -7.44 -6.34
CA HIS A 68 9.64 -8.35 -6.49
C HIS A 68 8.33 -7.72 -5.99
N SER A 69 8.38 -6.98 -4.86
CA SER A 69 7.23 -6.26 -4.33
C SER A 69 6.86 -5.10 -5.25
N GLY A 70 7.82 -4.27 -5.64
CA GLY A 70 7.58 -3.15 -6.56
C GLY A 70 6.93 -3.60 -7.86
N ALA A 71 7.48 -4.64 -8.50
CA ALA A 71 6.94 -5.19 -9.74
C ALA A 71 5.50 -5.73 -9.55
N SER A 72 5.24 -6.47 -8.47
CA SER A 72 3.92 -7.03 -8.21
C SER A 72 2.88 -5.96 -7.87
N ARG A 73 3.26 -4.91 -7.13
CA ARG A 73 2.38 -3.80 -6.77
C ARG A 73 2.04 -2.92 -7.98
N ALA A 74 3.02 -2.60 -8.82
CA ALA A 74 2.78 -1.92 -10.10
C ALA A 74 1.87 -2.74 -11.03
N GLY A 75 2.08 -4.06 -11.09
CA GLY A 75 1.19 -4.98 -11.81
C GLY A 75 -0.24 -4.97 -11.26
N MET A 76 -0.43 -4.90 -9.94
CA MET A 76 -1.75 -4.82 -9.33
C MET A 76 -2.45 -3.49 -9.63
N GLU A 77 -1.72 -2.38 -9.72
CA GLU A 77 -2.29 -1.08 -10.11
C GLU A 77 -2.80 -1.11 -11.55
N ASN A 78 -2.00 -1.67 -12.47
CA ASN A 78 -2.43 -1.84 -13.86
C ASN A 78 -3.62 -2.79 -13.97
N LEU A 79 -3.62 -3.91 -13.24
CA LEU A 79 -4.76 -4.83 -13.18
C LEU A 79 -6.02 -4.15 -12.64
N THR A 80 -5.88 -3.27 -11.63
CA THR A 80 -6.98 -2.47 -11.10
C THR A 80 -7.60 -1.58 -12.19
N GLN A 81 -6.78 -0.88 -12.96
CA GLN A 81 -7.24 -0.03 -14.06
C GLN A 81 -7.95 -0.85 -15.15
N THR A 82 -7.37 -1.98 -15.55
CA THR A 82 -7.95 -2.87 -16.55
C THR A 82 -9.32 -3.39 -16.09
N ALA A 83 -9.40 -3.94 -14.91
CA ALA A 83 -10.64 -4.51 -14.38
C ALA A 83 -11.70 -3.41 -14.09
N ALA A 84 -11.28 -2.20 -13.71
CA ALA A 84 -12.19 -1.06 -13.56
C ALA A 84 -12.93 -0.73 -14.85
N VAL A 85 -12.27 -0.85 -15.99
CA VAL A 85 -12.89 -0.65 -17.32
C VAL A 85 -13.75 -1.85 -17.69
N GLU A 86 -13.18 -3.06 -17.58
CA GLU A 86 -13.84 -4.28 -18.07
C GLU A 86 -15.09 -4.68 -17.25
N TRP A 87 -15.12 -4.38 -15.94
CA TRP A 87 -16.23 -4.78 -15.06
C TRP A 87 -17.22 -3.66 -14.73
N ALA A 88 -16.99 -2.47 -15.29
CA ALA A 88 -17.91 -1.33 -15.11
C ALA A 88 -19.33 -1.62 -15.58
N TYR A 89 -19.50 -2.43 -16.65
CA TYR A 89 -20.82 -2.82 -17.15
C TYR A 89 -21.68 -3.57 -16.11
N ALA A 90 -21.03 -4.22 -15.16
CA ALA A 90 -21.70 -4.94 -14.06
C ALA A 90 -21.90 -4.06 -12.82
N GLY A 91 -21.62 -2.76 -12.90
CA GLY A 91 -21.70 -1.86 -11.74
C GLY A 91 -20.61 -2.13 -10.69
N VAL A 92 -19.46 -2.66 -11.10
CA VAL A 92 -18.32 -2.93 -10.21
C VAL A 92 -17.26 -1.86 -10.36
N ARG A 93 -16.86 -1.25 -9.24
CA ARG A 93 -15.76 -0.30 -9.16
C ARG A 93 -14.52 -0.97 -8.60
N LEU A 94 -13.37 -0.71 -9.20
CA LEU A 94 -12.07 -1.16 -8.67
C LEU A 94 -11.16 0.03 -8.47
N ASN A 95 -10.57 0.11 -7.29
CA ASN A 95 -9.57 1.12 -6.96
C ASN A 95 -8.42 0.48 -6.19
N ALA A 96 -7.29 1.16 -6.13
CA ALA A 96 -6.17 0.77 -5.30
C ALA A 96 -5.89 1.83 -4.22
N VAL A 97 -5.35 1.38 -3.10
CA VAL A 97 -4.74 2.25 -2.08
C VAL A 97 -3.26 1.90 -2.03
N ALA A 98 -2.42 2.91 -2.14
CA ALA A 98 -0.96 2.80 -2.05
C ALA A 98 -0.46 3.43 -0.74
N PRO A 99 -0.28 2.65 0.32
CA PRO A 99 0.30 3.13 1.56
C PRO A 99 1.78 3.46 1.40
N GLY A 100 2.24 4.49 2.11
CA GLY A 100 3.65 4.76 2.34
C GLY A 100 4.18 4.00 3.56
N TYR A 101 5.04 4.65 4.35
CA TYR A 101 5.56 4.08 5.59
C TYR A 101 4.49 4.07 6.68
N LEU A 102 4.14 2.88 7.16
CA LEU A 102 3.11 2.67 8.18
C LEU A 102 3.70 2.06 9.45
N GLY A 103 3.25 2.57 10.59
CA GLY A 103 3.53 2.00 11.91
C GLY A 103 2.63 0.80 12.19
N SER A 104 2.89 -0.33 11.54
CA SER A 104 2.18 -1.59 11.75
C SER A 104 3.08 -2.63 12.40
N SER A 105 2.49 -3.66 13.02
CA SER A 105 3.24 -4.78 13.61
C SER A 105 4.13 -5.53 12.60
N GLY A 106 3.88 -5.36 11.30
CA GLY A 106 4.73 -5.90 10.24
C GLY A 106 6.16 -5.35 10.27
N LEU A 107 6.39 -4.16 10.82
CA LEU A 107 7.74 -3.60 10.96
C LEU A 107 8.59 -4.41 11.97
N ASP A 108 7.97 -4.99 12.99
CA ASP A 108 8.67 -5.80 14.00
C ASP A 108 9.07 -7.20 13.46
N THR A 109 8.67 -7.55 12.24
CA THR A 109 9.01 -8.83 11.61
C THR A 109 10.26 -8.79 10.74
N TYR A 110 10.83 -7.62 10.50
CA TYR A 110 12.07 -7.50 9.75
C TYR A 110 13.27 -7.91 10.61
N GLU A 111 14.06 -8.84 10.09
CA GLU A 111 15.31 -9.32 10.71
C GLU A 111 16.57 -8.81 9.99
N ASP A 112 16.41 -8.24 8.81
CA ASP A 112 17.52 -7.64 8.04
C ASP A 112 18.09 -6.43 8.78
N PRO A 113 19.40 -6.43 9.13
CA PRO A 113 19.99 -5.39 9.97
C PRO A 113 19.88 -3.98 9.40
N GLU A 114 20.09 -3.83 8.08
CA GLU A 114 20.01 -2.52 7.41
C GLU A 114 18.57 -2.00 7.39
N MET A 115 17.59 -2.90 7.22
CA MET A 115 16.19 -2.52 7.31
C MET A 115 15.82 -2.07 8.73
N VAL A 116 16.22 -2.82 9.74
CA VAL A 116 15.96 -2.49 11.17
C VAL A 116 16.59 -1.13 11.52
N GLU A 117 17.82 -0.86 11.05
CA GLU A 117 18.47 0.44 11.24
C GLU A 117 17.72 1.59 10.54
N CYS A 118 17.14 1.35 9.37
CA CYS A 118 16.44 2.37 8.60
C CYS A 118 15.04 2.73 9.15
N ILE A 119 14.34 1.79 9.78
CA ILE A 119 12.94 1.99 10.20
C ILE A 119 12.74 3.22 11.10
N PRO A 120 13.57 3.50 12.12
CA PRO A 120 13.42 4.69 12.96
C PRO A 120 13.54 6.02 12.18
N HIS A 121 14.17 6.00 11.01
CA HIS A 121 14.39 7.16 10.15
C HIS A 121 13.29 7.36 9.08
N PHE A 122 12.33 6.45 8.96
CA PHE A 122 11.22 6.60 8.00
C PHE A 122 10.48 7.95 8.11
N PRO A 123 10.20 8.50 9.31
CA PRO A 123 9.58 9.82 9.44
C PRO A 123 10.34 10.93 8.71
N GLU A 124 11.66 10.85 8.67
CA GLU A 124 12.53 11.84 8.01
C GLU A 124 12.35 11.87 6.47
N SER A 125 11.83 10.80 5.88
CA SER A 125 11.54 10.70 4.46
C SER A 125 10.15 11.22 4.09
N VAL A 126 9.29 11.48 5.08
CA VAL A 126 7.89 11.86 4.88
C VAL A 126 7.69 13.36 5.12
N PRO A 127 7.07 14.11 4.19
CA PRO A 127 6.74 15.53 4.40
C PRO A 127 5.93 15.80 5.66
N LEU A 128 4.99 14.92 6.02
CA LEU A 128 4.23 15.01 7.27
C LEU A 128 5.07 14.64 8.52
N ASN A 129 6.35 14.27 8.36
CA ASN A 129 7.31 14.04 9.43
C ASN A 129 6.89 12.97 10.45
N ARG A 130 6.17 11.97 10.01
CA ARG A 130 5.75 10.80 10.77
C ARG A 130 5.43 9.62 9.86
N VAL A 131 5.38 8.42 10.40
CA VAL A 131 4.75 7.29 9.72
C VAL A 131 3.22 7.40 9.82
N GLY A 132 2.52 6.79 8.87
CA GLY A 132 1.07 6.67 8.91
C GLY A 132 0.61 5.56 9.86
N THR A 133 -0.71 5.47 10.06
CA THR A 133 -1.35 4.41 10.84
C THR A 133 -2.20 3.51 9.94
N GLU A 134 -2.49 2.31 10.42
CA GLU A 134 -3.43 1.40 9.78
C GLU A 134 -4.83 2.00 9.69
N SER A 135 -5.23 2.84 10.67
CA SER A 135 -6.51 3.56 10.66
C SER A 135 -6.62 4.57 9.53
N GLU A 136 -5.53 5.26 9.20
CA GLU A 136 -5.50 6.21 8.08
C GLU A 136 -5.68 5.50 6.74
N VAL A 137 -5.05 4.35 6.56
CA VAL A 137 -5.27 3.51 5.37
C VAL A 137 -6.68 2.94 5.34
N SER A 138 -7.17 2.43 6.46
CA SER A 138 -8.52 1.88 6.59
C SER A 138 -9.60 2.92 6.26
N SER A 139 -9.42 4.18 6.66
CA SER A 139 -10.34 5.26 6.31
C SER A 139 -10.47 5.47 4.80
N ALA A 140 -9.34 5.43 4.08
CA ALA A 140 -9.32 5.51 2.62
C ALA A 140 -10.01 4.30 1.98
N VAL A 141 -9.76 3.10 2.50
CA VAL A 141 -10.40 1.86 2.03
C VAL A 141 -11.92 1.92 2.23
N CYS A 142 -12.39 2.30 3.42
CA CYS A 142 -13.81 2.43 3.72
C CYS A 142 -14.48 3.46 2.81
N TYR A 143 -13.83 4.60 2.58
CA TYR A 143 -14.33 5.60 1.63
C TYR A 143 -14.48 5.03 0.22
N LEU A 144 -13.45 4.37 -0.32
CA LEU A 144 -13.50 3.80 -1.66
C LEU A 144 -14.52 2.66 -1.81
N LEU A 145 -14.87 1.96 -0.74
CA LEU A 145 -15.91 0.94 -0.73
C LEU A 145 -17.32 1.54 -0.63
N SER A 146 -17.47 2.77 -0.11
CA SER A 146 -18.76 3.40 0.14
C SER A 146 -19.35 4.04 -1.13
N ASP A 147 -20.65 4.41 -1.03
CA ASP A 147 -21.36 5.14 -2.08
C ASP A 147 -20.80 6.55 -2.30
N GLY A 148 -20.10 7.13 -1.32
CA GLY A 148 -19.39 8.39 -1.47
C GLY A 148 -18.32 8.37 -2.56
N ALA A 149 -17.84 7.18 -2.93
CA ALA A 149 -16.88 6.96 -4.02
C ALA A 149 -17.54 6.44 -5.31
N SER A 150 -18.85 6.61 -5.49
CA SER A 150 -19.60 6.04 -6.62
C SER A 150 -19.11 6.47 -8.00
N TYR A 151 -18.42 7.59 -8.11
CA TYR A 151 -17.83 8.08 -9.36
C TYR A 151 -16.29 7.96 -9.40
N ILE A 152 -15.70 7.17 -8.49
CA ILE A 152 -14.27 6.90 -8.43
C ILE A 152 -14.02 5.45 -8.88
N ASN A 153 -13.32 5.29 -10.00
CA ASN A 153 -13.04 3.98 -10.60
C ASN A 153 -11.68 3.97 -11.28
N GLY A 154 -10.85 2.99 -11.01
CA GLY A 154 -9.51 2.81 -11.59
C GLY A 154 -8.41 3.69 -10.98
N VAL A 155 -8.64 4.37 -9.85
CA VAL A 155 -7.64 5.23 -9.22
C VAL A 155 -6.73 4.42 -8.29
N THR A 156 -5.47 4.86 -8.18
CA THR A 156 -4.58 4.49 -7.07
C THR A 156 -4.48 5.69 -6.13
N LEU A 157 -5.10 5.58 -4.96
CA LEU A 157 -5.09 6.61 -3.93
C LEU A 157 -3.86 6.43 -3.03
N LYS A 158 -2.98 7.41 -3.03
CA LYS A 158 -1.80 7.43 -2.17
C LYS A 158 -2.18 7.83 -0.75
N VAL A 159 -1.76 7.03 0.23
CA VAL A 159 -1.89 7.32 1.66
C VAL A 159 -0.49 7.21 2.26
N ASP A 160 0.33 8.20 1.98
CA ASP A 160 1.78 8.15 2.12
C ASP A 160 2.42 9.38 2.81
N GLY A 161 1.60 10.32 3.28
CA GLY A 161 2.09 11.56 3.88
C GLY A 161 2.93 12.43 2.92
N GLY A 162 2.85 12.16 1.61
CA GLY A 162 3.59 12.84 0.55
C GLY A 162 4.98 12.26 0.29
N SER A 163 5.35 11.10 0.84
CA SER A 163 6.68 10.48 0.67
C SER A 163 7.02 10.27 -0.80
N SER A 164 6.10 9.76 -1.59
CA SER A 164 6.29 9.49 -3.02
C SER A 164 6.59 10.72 -3.88
N LEU A 165 6.30 11.91 -3.39
CA LEU A 165 6.54 13.17 -4.11
C LEU A 165 7.96 13.72 -3.89
N CYS A 166 8.64 13.28 -2.84
CA CYS A 166 9.91 13.86 -2.39
C CYS A 166 11.13 13.01 -2.75
N LEU A 167 10.96 11.74 -3.06
CA LEU A 167 12.05 10.77 -3.23
C LEU A 167 13.01 11.11 -4.38
N SER A 168 12.53 11.75 -5.44
CA SER A 168 13.29 11.98 -6.67
C SER A 168 13.99 13.33 -6.77
N SER A 169 13.80 14.25 -5.81
CA SER A 169 14.37 15.60 -5.89
C SER A 169 15.37 15.90 -4.78
N PRO A 170 16.61 16.35 -5.11
CA PRO A 170 17.53 16.86 -4.10
C PRO A 170 16.96 18.03 -3.28
N LEU A 171 16.03 18.80 -3.86
CA LEU A 171 15.31 19.89 -3.18
C LEU A 171 14.25 19.33 -2.22
N GLY A 172 13.63 18.20 -2.54
CA GLY A 172 12.67 17.54 -1.66
C GLY A 172 13.24 17.15 -0.30
N ARG A 173 14.56 16.86 -0.24
CA ARG A 173 15.26 16.58 1.02
C ARG A 173 15.47 17.83 1.89
N LYS A 174 15.38 19.04 1.31
CA LYS A 174 15.62 20.33 1.98
C LYS A 174 14.36 21.08 2.34
N ILE A 175 13.17 20.54 2.01
CA ILE A 175 11.91 21.20 2.36
C ILE A 175 11.69 21.17 3.89
N LYS A 176 10.97 22.20 4.38
CA LYS A 176 10.50 22.18 5.76
C LYS A 176 9.42 21.11 5.92
N ARG A 177 9.58 20.26 6.92
CA ARG A 177 8.61 19.21 7.23
C ARG A 177 7.56 19.70 8.20
N ALA A 178 6.44 19.01 8.28
CA ALA A 178 5.35 19.35 9.16
C ALA A 178 5.82 19.42 10.63
N GLN A 179 5.45 20.50 11.31
CA GLN A 179 5.70 20.72 12.73
C GLN A 179 4.39 20.88 13.52
N ARG A 180 3.26 21.03 12.80
CA ARG A 180 1.93 21.23 13.36
C ARG A 180 0.92 20.40 12.59
N ASN A 181 -0.19 20.07 13.24
CA ASN A 181 -1.32 19.31 12.66
C ASN A 181 -0.88 17.99 12.01
N ASN A 182 0.11 17.33 12.59
CA ASN A 182 0.64 16.06 12.11
C ASN A 182 0.33 14.89 13.05
N GLU A 183 -0.67 15.02 13.91
CA GLU A 183 -1.13 13.94 14.74
C GLU A 183 -1.76 12.83 13.88
N ALA A 184 -1.39 11.60 14.17
CA ALA A 184 -1.90 10.44 13.45
C ALA A 184 -3.33 10.12 13.88
N TYR A 185 -4.22 9.88 12.92
CA TYR A 185 -5.54 9.34 13.22
C TYR A 185 -5.41 7.88 13.68
N ASN A 186 -5.89 7.61 14.89
CA ASN A 186 -5.89 6.27 15.49
C ASN A 186 -7.32 5.81 15.80
N GLY A 187 -8.09 5.53 14.76
CA GLY A 187 -9.47 5.08 14.88
C GLY A 187 -9.64 3.69 15.52
N PHE A 188 -8.55 2.92 15.60
CA PHE A 188 -8.57 1.61 16.25
C PHE A 188 -8.19 1.68 17.74
N HIS A 189 -7.85 2.86 18.25
CA HIS A 189 -7.43 3.09 19.63
C HIS A 189 -6.34 2.10 20.10
N ARG A 190 -5.37 1.80 19.23
CA ARG A 190 -4.26 0.92 19.58
C ARG A 190 -3.41 1.55 20.68
N ALA A 191 -3.20 0.80 21.73
CA ALA A 191 -2.43 1.27 22.89
C ALA A 191 -0.92 1.40 22.60
N THR A 192 -0.39 0.70 21.60
CA THR A 192 1.05 0.63 21.34
C THR A 192 1.39 0.70 19.85
N PHE A 193 2.35 1.56 19.54
CA PHE A 193 3.07 1.54 18.25
C PHE A 193 4.02 0.33 18.20
N PRO A 194 4.47 -0.07 16.99
CA PRO A 194 5.52 -1.08 16.82
C PRO A 194 6.73 -0.78 17.70
N LYS A 195 7.33 -1.81 18.29
CA LYS A 195 8.46 -1.66 19.22
C LYS A 195 9.62 -0.90 18.61
N VAL A 196 9.92 -1.18 17.34
CA VAL A 196 11.01 -0.55 16.56
C VAL A 196 10.83 0.96 16.39
N LEU A 197 9.63 1.51 16.60
CA LEU A 197 9.33 2.95 16.53
C LEU A 197 9.14 3.60 17.91
N GLN A 198 9.20 2.83 19.00
CA GLN A 198 9.13 3.35 20.36
C GLN A 198 10.52 3.90 20.71
N LYS A 199 10.59 5.21 20.96
CA LYS A 199 11.82 5.82 21.51
C LYS A 199 11.94 5.42 22.97
N ASP A 200 13.12 4.94 23.38
CA ASP A 200 13.52 4.80 24.79
C ASP A 200 13.51 6.17 25.49
#